data_fed8b1ddc1bb0acd59e19c632505d1c3
#
_entry.id   fed8b1ddc1bb0acd59e19c632505d1c3
#
_cell.length_a   1.000
_cell.length_b   1.000
_cell.length_c   1.000
_cell.angle_alpha   90.00
_cell.angle_beta   90.00
_cell.angle_gamma   90.00
#
_symmetry.space_group_name_H-M   'P 1'
#
loop_
_entity.id
_entity.type
_entity.pdbx_description
1 polymer ?
#
loop_
_entity_poly.entity_id
_entity_poly.type
_entity_poly.pdbx_seq_one_letter_code
_entity_poly.pdbx_strand_id
1 'polypeptide(L)'
;MIYSSTDIILCFTGIGRSFYYKTGINSDFTLDKDIVGDDWKAFADQIVADKAKERWRYVLAPLDTLLAQYLIERGIKFVIACPAPTDRSEWMRRWWKSNATAKQIADRSKKWDNYLDGTPAKIESIGAPIIYLKSDEWIGNVLSQNPNEVAKE
;
A
#
# COMPACT_ATOMS: atom_id res chain seq x y z
N MET A 1 17.97 -12.96 5.74
CA MET A 1 17.19 -13.95 4.99
C MET A 1 16.84 -13.40 3.63
N ILE A 2 16.96 -14.19 2.58
CA ILE A 2 16.64 -13.76 1.22
C ILE A 2 15.35 -14.48 0.81
N TYR A 3 14.40 -13.72 0.29
CA TYR A 3 13.13 -14.27 -0.16
C TYR A 3 13.20 -14.63 -1.63
N SER A 4 12.48 -15.68 -2.01
CA SER A 4 12.43 -16.13 -3.40
C SER A 4 11.76 -15.10 -4.31
N SER A 5 10.90 -14.26 -3.73
CA SER A 5 10.30 -13.13 -4.43
C SER A 5 9.91 -12.07 -3.42
N THR A 6 9.98 -10.81 -3.86
CA THR A 6 9.52 -9.67 -3.08
C THR A 6 8.22 -9.17 -3.68
N ASP A 7 7.18 -9.09 -2.88
CA ASP A 7 5.89 -8.55 -3.33
C ASP A 7 5.85 -7.05 -3.11
N ILE A 8 5.36 -6.34 -4.11
CA ILE A 8 5.19 -4.89 -4.05
C ILE A 8 3.72 -4.59 -3.80
N ILE A 9 3.45 -3.78 -2.78
CA ILE A 9 2.10 -3.40 -2.40
C ILE A 9 2.00 -1.88 -2.40
N LEU A 10 1.10 -1.35 -3.23
CA LEU A 10 0.79 0.08 -3.22
C LEU A 10 -0.36 0.30 -2.26
N CYS A 11 -0.12 1.09 -1.23
CA CYS A 11 -1.02 1.22 -0.08
C CYS A 11 -1.77 2.54 -0.10
N PHE A 12 -3.09 2.46 0.04
CA PHE A 12 -3.90 3.65 0.34
C PHE A 12 -3.44 4.22 1.67
N THR A 13 -3.46 5.55 1.79
CA THR A 13 -3.04 6.23 3.01
C THR A 13 -3.91 5.82 4.20
N GLY A 14 -3.30 5.68 5.37
CA GLY A 14 -4.04 5.43 6.61
C GLY A 14 -4.39 3.97 6.89
N ILE A 15 -3.81 3.01 6.18
CA ILE A 15 -4.09 1.59 6.41
C ILE A 15 -3.04 0.89 7.29
N GLY A 16 -2.14 1.66 7.90
CA GLY A 16 -1.18 1.12 8.86
C GLY A 16 0.18 0.76 8.29
N ARG A 17 0.54 1.28 7.12
CA ARG A 17 1.80 0.98 6.45
C ARG A 17 3.03 1.29 7.34
N SER A 18 3.10 2.51 7.88
CA SER A 18 4.23 2.92 8.71
C SER A 18 4.29 2.13 10.02
N PHE A 19 3.14 1.86 10.60
CA PHE A 19 3.06 1.06 11.81
C PHE A 19 3.57 -0.36 11.56
N TYR A 20 3.17 -0.97 10.45
CA TYR A 20 3.62 -2.30 10.08
C TYR A 20 5.13 -2.35 9.93
N TYR A 21 5.71 -1.36 9.26
CA TYR A 21 7.16 -1.28 9.07
C TYR A 21 7.89 -1.19 10.41
N LYS A 22 7.38 -0.37 11.34
CA LYS A 22 8.02 -0.17 12.64
C LYS A 22 7.90 -1.38 13.57
N THR A 23 6.80 -2.11 13.49
CA THR A 23 6.52 -3.25 14.36
C THR A 23 6.56 -4.57 13.62
N GLY A 24 6.67 -4.52 12.31
CA GLY A 24 6.74 -5.70 11.47
C GLY A 24 7.95 -6.54 11.76
N ILE A 25 7.78 -7.83 11.62
CA ILE A 25 8.80 -8.79 11.89
C ILE A 25 9.43 -9.21 10.57
N ASN A 26 10.76 -9.26 10.53
CA ASN A 26 11.46 -9.94 9.46
C ASN A 26 11.41 -9.30 8.08
N SER A 27 12.24 -8.30 7.87
CA SER A 27 12.63 -7.93 6.51
C SER A 27 11.56 -7.30 5.64
N ASP A 28 10.58 -6.62 6.25
CA ASP A 28 9.64 -5.81 5.50
C ASP A 28 10.19 -4.40 5.33
N PHE A 29 9.84 -3.77 4.24
CA PHE A 29 10.37 -2.46 3.89
C PHE A 29 9.24 -1.52 3.43
N THR A 30 9.29 -0.29 3.92
CA THR A 30 8.35 0.76 3.53
C THR A 30 9.10 1.90 2.86
N LEU A 31 8.61 2.28 1.68
CA LEU A 31 9.09 3.44 0.95
C LEU A 31 8.09 4.57 1.05
N ASP A 32 8.56 5.73 1.49
CA ASP A 32 7.76 6.94 1.55
C ASP A 32 8.21 7.92 0.48
N LYS A 33 7.24 8.67 -0.05
CA LYS A 33 7.51 9.72 -1.03
C LYS A 33 8.58 10.70 -0.55
N ASP A 34 8.60 10.99 0.74
CA ASP A 34 9.55 11.93 1.32
C ASP A 34 11.00 11.45 1.22
N ILE A 35 11.23 10.15 1.07
CA ILE A 35 12.58 9.60 0.93
C ILE A 35 13.17 9.93 -0.44
N VAL A 36 12.35 9.93 -1.48
CA VAL A 36 12.78 10.15 -2.86
C VAL A 36 12.22 11.44 -3.46
N GLY A 37 11.51 12.24 -2.69
CA GLY A 37 10.94 13.50 -3.12
C GLY A 37 9.68 13.33 -3.98
N ASP A 38 9.45 14.28 -4.90
CA ASP A 38 8.24 14.32 -5.71
C ASP A 38 8.39 13.62 -7.07
N ASP A 39 9.55 13.04 -7.34
CA ASP A 39 9.80 12.39 -8.62
C ASP A 39 9.31 10.95 -8.59
N TRP A 40 8.10 10.72 -9.06
CA TRP A 40 7.50 9.39 -9.10
C TRP A 40 8.26 8.41 -9.98
N LYS A 41 8.95 8.92 -11.00
CA LYS A 41 9.76 8.08 -11.87
C LYS A 41 10.99 7.54 -11.11
N ALA A 42 11.67 8.40 -10.37
CA ALA A 42 12.78 8.00 -9.52
C ALA A 42 12.29 7.04 -8.42
N PHE A 43 11.09 7.28 -7.90
CA PHE A 43 10.48 6.41 -6.91
C PHE A 43 10.26 4.99 -7.48
N ALA A 44 9.74 4.91 -8.70
CA ALA A 44 9.56 3.62 -9.38
C ALA A 44 10.90 2.91 -9.58
N ASP A 45 11.93 3.64 -9.95
CA ASP A 45 13.27 3.06 -10.11
C ASP A 45 13.81 2.52 -8.79
N GLN A 46 13.54 3.20 -7.69
CA GLN A 46 13.92 2.73 -6.36
C GLN A 46 13.20 1.43 -6.00
N ILE A 47 11.93 1.33 -6.31
CA ILE A 47 11.16 0.11 -6.08
C ILE A 47 11.74 -1.06 -6.88
N VAL A 48 12.08 -0.82 -8.14
CA VAL A 48 12.69 -1.85 -8.98
C VAL A 48 14.01 -2.34 -8.37
N ALA A 49 14.83 -1.41 -7.90
CA ALA A 49 16.11 -1.75 -7.27
C ALA A 49 15.91 -2.55 -6.00
N ASP A 50 14.95 -2.15 -5.17
CA ASP A 50 14.67 -2.84 -3.91
C ASP A 50 14.09 -4.24 -4.15
N LYS A 51 13.22 -4.38 -5.14
CA LYS A 51 12.69 -5.69 -5.52
C LYS A 51 13.80 -6.63 -5.97
N ALA A 52 14.76 -6.13 -6.74
CA ALA A 52 15.85 -6.93 -7.27
C ALA A 52 16.76 -7.49 -6.17
N LYS A 53 16.84 -6.82 -5.04
CA LYS A 53 17.66 -7.28 -3.91
C LYS A 53 17.08 -8.53 -3.24
N GLU A 54 15.78 -8.74 -3.34
CA GLU A 54 15.05 -9.86 -2.72
C GLU A 54 15.36 -10.03 -1.23
N ARG A 55 15.70 -8.91 -0.54
CA ARG A 55 16.02 -8.92 0.88
C ARG A 55 14.78 -8.82 1.76
N TRP A 56 13.73 -8.20 1.22
CA TRP A 56 12.49 -7.95 1.96
C TRP A 56 11.36 -8.78 1.35
N ARG A 57 10.46 -9.23 2.21
CA ARG A 57 9.27 -9.94 1.78
C ARG A 57 8.33 -9.02 1.04
N TYR A 58 8.15 -7.81 1.58
CA TYR A 58 7.27 -6.81 1.00
C TYR A 58 7.98 -5.50 0.83
N VAL A 59 7.67 -4.81 -0.25
CA VAL A 59 7.98 -3.39 -0.41
C VAL A 59 6.65 -2.66 -0.41
N LEU A 60 6.40 -1.86 0.60
CA LEU A 60 5.16 -1.11 0.76
C LEU A 60 5.39 0.33 0.31
N ALA A 61 4.59 0.80 -0.61
CA ALA A 61 4.73 2.13 -1.18
C ALA A 61 3.38 2.84 -1.22
N PRO A 62 3.36 4.18 -1.34
CA PRO A 62 2.09 4.90 -1.46
C PRO A 62 1.35 4.55 -2.74
N LEU A 63 0.03 4.49 -2.67
CA LEU A 63 -0.80 4.33 -3.86
C LEU A 63 -0.90 5.65 -4.61
N ASP A 64 -0.39 5.66 -5.83
CA ASP A 64 -0.48 6.80 -6.74
C ASP A 64 -0.57 6.29 -8.17
N THR A 65 -1.41 6.92 -8.97
CA THR A 65 -1.63 6.48 -10.35
C THR A 65 -0.39 6.62 -11.22
N LEU A 66 0.41 7.66 -11.02
CA LEU A 66 1.65 7.83 -11.78
C LEU A 66 2.67 6.76 -11.41
N LEU A 67 2.80 6.47 -10.12
CA LEU A 67 3.70 5.41 -9.68
C LEU A 67 3.27 4.07 -10.27
N ALA A 68 1.98 3.76 -10.21
CA ALA A 68 1.45 2.54 -10.79
C ALA A 68 1.76 2.45 -12.29
N GLN A 69 1.56 3.55 -13.00
CA GLN A 69 1.84 3.61 -14.43
C GLN A 69 3.30 3.35 -14.74
N TYR A 70 4.22 3.98 -14.00
CA TYR A 70 5.64 3.76 -14.20
C TYR A 70 6.07 2.33 -13.89
N LEU A 71 5.47 1.70 -12.89
CA LEU A 71 5.73 0.29 -12.59
C LEU A 71 5.23 -0.63 -13.71
N ILE A 72 4.05 -0.34 -14.23
CA ILE A 72 3.50 -1.10 -15.36
C ILE A 72 4.41 -0.99 -16.58
N GLU A 73 4.89 0.21 -16.89
CA GLU A 73 5.81 0.44 -18.00
C GLU A 73 7.12 -0.35 -17.86
N ARG A 74 7.53 -0.61 -16.63
CA ARG A 74 8.74 -1.37 -16.35
C ARG A 74 8.51 -2.87 -16.23
N GLY A 75 7.28 -3.33 -16.48
CA GLY A 75 6.95 -4.74 -16.39
C GLY A 75 6.95 -5.28 -14.96
N ILE A 76 6.81 -4.40 -13.96
CA ILE A 76 6.82 -4.78 -12.56
C ILE A 76 5.39 -5.06 -12.11
N LYS A 77 5.15 -6.24 -11.56
CA LYS A 77 3.86 -6.61 -10.99
C LYS A 77 3.75 -6.11 -9.55
N PHE A 78 2.55 -5.68 -9.19
CA PHE A 78 2.27 -5.19 -7.84
C PHE A 78 0.82 -5.50 -7.48
N VAL A 79 0.52 -5.40 -6.19
CA VAL A 79 -0.86 -5.46 -5.67
C VAL A 79 -1.20 -4.11 -5.06
N ILE A 80 -2.48 -3.82 -5.00
CA ILE A 80 -2.99 -2.60 -4.36
C ILE A 80 -3.70 -3.00 -3.08
N ALA A 81 -3.45 -2.27 -2.00
CA ALA A 81 -4.18 -2.45 -0.74
C ALA A 81 -4.91 -1.17 -0.40
N CYS A 82 -6.20 -1.27 -0.12
CA CYS A 82 -7.05 -0.11 0.17
C CYS A 82 -8.20 -0.51 1.09
N PRO A 83 -8.84 0.47 1.75
CA PRO A 83 -10.05 0.19 2.51
C PRO A 83 -11.17 -0.35 1.62
N ALA A 84 -12.01 -1.20 2.16
CA ALA A 84 -13.22 -1.63 1.46
C ALA A 84 -14.12 -0.42 1.22
N PRO A 85 -14.52 -0.13 -0.03
CA PRO A 85 -15.27 1.11 -0.33
C PRO A 85 -16.60 1.23 0.41
N THR A 86 -17.20 0.11 0.80
CA THR A 86 -18.45 0.10 1.54
C THR A 86 -18.31 0.51 3.01
N ASP A 87 -17.08 0.59 3.52
CA ASP A 87 -16.81 0.83 4.94
C ASP A 87 -16.32 2.24 5.22
N ARG A 88 -16.67 3.21 4.39
CA ARG A 88 -16.14 4.59 4.49
C ARG A 88 -16.35 5.21 5.88
N SER A 89 -17.57 5.15 6.41
CA SER A 89 -17.88 5.76 7.70
C SER A 89 -17.07 5.15 8.83
N GLU A 90 -16.92 3.83 8.82
CA GLU A 90 -16.15 3.10 9.82
C GLU A 90 -14.68 3.44 9.73
N TRP A 91 -14.13 3.57 8.54
CA TRP A 91 -12.74 3.96 8.36
C TRP A 91 -12.48 5.40 8.83
N MET A 92 -13.40 6.33 8.54
CA MET A 92 -13.30 7.71 9.02
C MET A 92 -13.30 7.74 10.55
N ARG A 93 -14.21 6.99 11.18
CA ARG A 93 -14.26 6.88 12.64
C ARG A 93 -12.97 6.30 13.20
N ARG A 94 -12.43 5.29 12.56
CA ARG A 94 -11.20 4.62 12.97
C ARG A 94 -10.01 5.58 12.94
N TRP A 95 -9.92 6.41 11.90
CA TRP A 95 -8.87 7.41 11.80
C TRP A 95 -8.97 8.46 12.90
N TRP A 96 -10.18 8.92 13.20
CA TRP A 96 -10.39 9.84 14.32
C TRP A 96 -9.93 9.22 15.63
N LYS A 97 -10.24 7.96 15.87
CA LYS A 97 -9.84 7.26 17.09
C LYS A 97 -8.34 7.03 17.19
N SER A 98 -7.65 6.92 16.06
CA SER A 98 -6.21 6.70 16.03
C SER A 98 -5.41 8.00 16.03
N ASN A 99 -6.04 9.12 16.40
CA ASN A 99 -5.42 10.43 16.53
C ASN A 99 -4.95 11.05 15.20
N ALA A 100 -5.58 10.70 14.10
CA ALA A 100 -5.32 11.38 12.84
C ALA A 100 -5.76 12.84 12.96
N THR A 101 -4.99 13.75 12.38
CA THR A 101 -5.35 15.17 12.38
C THR A 101 -6.51 15.43 11.43
N ALA A 102 -7.20 16.57 11.63
CA ALA A 102 -8.28 16.97 10.72
C ALA A 102 -7.78 17.07 9.28
N LYS A 103 -6.57 17.55 9.09
CA LYS A 103 -5.96 17.65 7.75
C LYS A 103 -5.74 16.25 7.15
N GLN A 104 -5.23 15.32 7.94
CA GLN A 104 -5.02 13.95 7.47
C GLN A 104 -6.34 13.30 7.06
N ILE A 105 -7.39 13.49 7.85
CA ILE A 105 -8.71 12.93 7.54
C ILE A 105 -9.29 13.56 6.28
N ALA A 106 -9.14 14.88 6.12
CA ALA A 106 -9.59 15.56 4.92
C ALA A 106 -8.85 15.07 3.68
N ASP A 107 -7.54 14.88 3.76
CA ASP A 107 -6.73 14.37 2.66
C ASP A 107 -7.14 12.93 2.30
N ARG A 108 -7.41 12.10 3.29
CA ARG A 108 -7.84 10.71 3.08
C ARG A 108 -9.24 10.65 2.48
N SER A 109 -10.12 11.54 2.91
CA SER A 109 -11.47 11.64 2.34
C SER A 109 -11.40 12.02 0.86
N LYS A 110 -10.55 12.98 0.52
CA LYS A 110 -10.35 13.39 -0.87
C LYS A 110 -9.79 12.26 -1.73
N LYS A 111 -8.82 11.51 -1.20
CA LYS A 111 -8.27 10.35 -1.90
C LYS A 111 -9.32 9.26 -2.05
N TRP A 112 -10.19 9.09 -1.06
CA TRP A 112 -11.30 8.16 -1.17
C TRP A 112 -12.20 8.52 -2.34
N ASP A 113 -12.58 9.79 -2.44
CA ASP A 113 -13.40 10.26 -3.55
C ASP A 113 -12.71 10.04 -4.91
N ASN A 114 -11.40 10.19 -4.95
CA ASN A 114 -10.64 10.05 -6.19
C ASN A 114 -10.43 8.59 -6.61
N TYR A 115 -10.24 7.69 -5.66
CA TYR A 115 -9.82 6.32 -5.98
C TYR A 115 -10.88 5.25 -5.75
N LEU A 116 -11.74 5.44 -4.77
CA LEU A 116 -12.64 4.40 -4.30
C LEU A 116 -14.11 4.63 -4.67
N ASP A 117 -14.50 5.86 -4.98
CA ASP A 117 -15.86 6.16 -5.42
C ASP A 117 -16.02 5.94 -6.93
N GLY A 118 -17.25 5.63 -7.31
CA GLY A 118 -17.60 5.44 -8.72
C GLY A 118 -17.79 3.97 -9.07
N THR A 119 -18.30 3.74 -10.27
CA THR A 119 -18.51 2.39 -10.80
C THR A 119 -18.06 2.35 -12.25
N PRO A 120 -16.93 1.71 -12.58
CA PRO A 120 -16.01 1.13 -11.63
C PRO A 120 -15.21 2.20 -10.87
N ALA A 121 -14.76 1.85 -9.67
CA ALA A 121 -13.86 2.72 -8.93
C ALA A 121 -12.54 2.89 -9.71
N LYS A 122 -11.94 4.07 -9.60
CA LYS A 122 -10.71 4.37 -10.35
C LYS A 122 -9.60 3.37 -10.05
N ILE A 123 -9.53 2.87 -8.82
CA ILE A 123 -8.53 1.88 -8.43
C ILE A 123 -8.65 0.59 -9.24
N GLU A 124 -9.87 0.22 -9.61
CA GLU A 124 -10.10 -1.00 -10.41
C GLU A 124 -9.58 -0.83 -11.83
N SER A 125 -9.60 0.39 -12.35
CA SER A 125 -9.14 0.66 -13.72
C SER A 125 -7.62 0.56 -13.87
N ILE A 126 -6.88 0.52 -12.77
CA ILE A 126 -5.42 0.30 -12.81
C ILE A 126 -5.10 -1.12 -13.30
N GLY A 127 -6.00 -2.08 -13.02
CA GLY A 127 -5.85 -3.44 -13.55
C GLY A 127 -4.97 -4.36 -12.72
N ALA A 128 -4.55 -3.94 -11.53
CA ALA A 128 -3.78 -4.78 -10.61
C ALA A 128 -4.70 -5.49 -9.62
N PRO A 129 -4.28 -6.63 -9.05
CA PRO A 129 -5.04 -7.25 -7.96
C PRO A 129 -5.20 -6.30 -6.77
N ILE A 130 -6.34 -6.34 -6.12
CA ILE A 130 -6.67 -5.44 -5.02
C ILE A 130 -6.96 -6.24 -3.76
N ILE A 131 -6.33 -5.85 -2.66
CA ILE A 131 -6.64 -6.33 -1.32
C ILE A 131 -7.52 -5.27 -0.66
N TYR A 132 -8.79 -5.62 -0.39
CA TYR A 132 -9.72 -4.73 0.30
C TYR A 132 -9.66 -5.01 1.79
N LEU A 133 -9.37 -3.97 2.58
CA LEU A 133 -9.28 -4.08 4.03
C LEU A 133 -10.62 -3.72 4.66
N LYS A 134 -11.10 -4.59 5.52
CA LYS A 134 -12.29 -4.29 6.33
C LYS A 134 -11.93 -3.27 7.40
N SER A 135 -12.96 -2.62 7.97
CA SER A 135 -12.76 -1.55 8.95
C SER A 135 -12.09 -2.01 10.25
N ASP A 136 -12.01 -3.31 10.49
CA ASP A 136 -11.31 -3.87 11.65
C ASP A 136 -9.91 -4.41 11.31
N GLU A 137 -9.44 -4.18 10.09
CA GLU A 137 -8.14 -4.66 9.63
C GLU A 137 -7.17 -3.51 9.35
N TRP A 138 -5.89 -3.75 9.62
CA TRP A 138 -4.77 -2.95 9.13
C TRP A 138 -3.97 -3.79 8.15
N ILE A 139 -3.13 -3.15 7.34
CA ILE A 139 -2.32 -3.90 6.36
C ILE A 139 -1.49 -4.99 7.03
N GLY A 140 -0.95 -4.73 8.21
CA GLY A 140 -0.16 -5.72 8.95
C GLY A 140 -0.97 -6.96 9.34
N ASN A 141 -2.25 -6.78 9.66
CA ASN A 141 -3.11 -7.91 10.00
C ASN A 141 -3.27 -8.86 8.80
N VAL A 142 -3.51 -8.29 7.63
CA VAL A 142 -3.72 -9.07 6.41
C VAL A 142 -2.46 -9.79 5.99
N LEU A 143 -1.33 -9.09 5.99
CA LEU A 143 -0.06 -9.68 5.60
C LEU A 143 0.39 -10.77 6.57
N SER A 144 0.21 -10.56 7.86
CA SER A 144 0.58 -11.54 8.88
C SER A 144 -0.27 -12.80 8.84
N GLN A 145 -1.48 -12.71 8.30
CA GLN A 145 -2.40 -13.84 8.19
C GLN A 145 -2.27 -14.61 6.88
N ASN A 146 -1.43 -14.14 5.98
CA ASN A 146 -1.25 -14.78 4.69
C ASN A 146 -0.44 -16.07 4.86
N PRO A 147 -1.03 -17.27 4.62
CA PRO A 147 -0.33 -18.52 4.79
C PRO A 147 0.87 -18.68 3.85
N ASN A 148 0.88 -17.97 2.73
CA ASN A 148 2.00 -18.02 1.80
C ASN A 148 3.26 -17.35 2.34
N GLU A 149 3.16 -16.54 3.38
CA GLU A 149 4.33 -15.93 4.00
C GLU A 149 5.27 -16.97 4.57
N VAL A 150 4.71 -17.99 5.21
CA VAL A 150 5.52 -19.06 5.81
C VAL A 150 6.22 -19.87 4.73
N ALA A 151 5.52 -20.15 3.65
CA ALA A 151 6.05 -20.95 2.56
C ALA A 151 7.18 -20.26 1.78
N LYS A 152 7.24 -18.93 1.82
CA LYS A 152 8.27 -18.16 1.10
C LYS A 152 9.59 -18.11 1.86
N GLU A 153 9.58 -18.42 3.10
CA GLU A 153 10.80 -18.47 3.90
C GLU A 153 11.49 -19.84 3.73
#